data_881b0e264815ef43a68026acb06be4a6
#
_entry.id   881b0e264815ef43a68026acb06be4a6
#
_cell.length_a   1.000
_cell.length_b   1.000
_cell.length_c   1.000
_cell.angle_alpha   90.00
_cell.angle_beta   90.00
_cell.angle_gamma   90.00
#
_symmetry.space_group_name_H-M   'P 1'
#
loop_
_entity.id
_entity.type
_entity.pdbx_description
1 polymer ?
#
loop_
_entity_poly.entity_id
_entity_poly.type
_entity_poly.pdbx_seq_one_letter_code
_entity_poly.pdbx_strand_id
1 'polypeptide(L)'
;NRYPEMLDVYVSTKEQFYALSEQLDIKKRQSLPIRRIYLDYALLDGKDISSDAQEQWAGRLFLAGPYVIREHNRRDLSKLEAALRGGCFAGLLFRNLETYAYMKKVLPDYNLIPDHNLYFWNHETVQFWENRITEYTLPVEENQSEWKELLAKTPDTMEAAALVYGYLPMMVTANCIESTLKSCRHEAGICVLTDRYKTSFPVLHNCRSCYNIIYN
;
A
#
# COMPACT_ATOMS: atom_id res chain seq x y z
N ASN A 1 -24.21 16.35 -1.78
CA ASN A 1 -22.89 16.59 -2.36
C ASN A 1 -22.40 15.25 -2.91
N ARG A 2 -22.41 15.08 -4.23
CA ARG A 2 -21.68 13.99 -4.87
C ARG A 2 -20.23 14.44 -4.97
N TYR A 3 -19.39 13.90 -4.09
CA TYR A 3 -17.96 13.97 -4.32
C TYR A 3 -17.67 13.23 -5.63
N PRO A 4 -16.80 13.72 -6.50
CA PRO A 4 -16.33 12.93 -7.61
C PRO A 4 -15.73 11.64 -7.02
N GLU A 5 -16.25 10.48 -7.44
CA GLU A 5 -15.71 9.20 -7.02
C GLU A 5 -14.29 9.09 -7.59
N MET A 6 -13.29 9.39 -6.79
CA MET A 6 -11.89 9.27 -7.15
C MET A 6 -11.37 7.93 -6.64
N LEU A 7 -10.68 7.20 -7.50
CA LEU A 7 -10.10 5.91 -7.19
C LEU A 7 -8.59 6.03 -6.98
N ASP A 8 -8.13 5.47 -5.88
CA ASP A 8 -6.73 5.14 -5.68
C ASP A 8 -6.54 3.65 -5.98
N VAL A 9 -5.56 3.30 -6.79
CA VAL A 9 -5.34 1.93 -7.25
C VAL A 9 -4.01 1.41 -6.73
N TYR A 10 -4.03 0.30 -5.99
CA TYR A 10 -2.82 -0.41 -5.58
C TYR A 10 -2.42 -1.45 -6.61
N VAL A 11 -1.16 -1.48 -6.96
CA VAL A 11 -0.57 -2.34 -7.98
C VAL A 11 0.62 -3.09 -7.39
N SER A 12 0.55 -4.41 -7.38
CA SER A 12 1.57 -5.30 -6.82
C SER A 12 2.40 -6.04 -7.88
N THR A 13 1.99 -6.00 -9.15
CA THR A 13 2.73 -6.61 -10.26
C THR A 13 2.90 -5.64 -11.43
N LYS A 14 3.92 -5.85 -12.24
CA LYS A 14 4.15 -5.06 -13.45
C LYS A 14 3.03 -5.23 -14.49
N GLU A 15 2.48 -6.43 -14.59
CA GLU A 15 1.38 -6.74 -15.50
C GLU A 15 0.15 -5.89 -15.16
N GLN A 16 -0.18 -5.75 -13.87
CA GLN A 16 -1.26 -4.87 -13.40
C GLN A 16 -0.97 -3.40 -13.76
N PHE A 17 0.27 -2.95 -13.58
CA PHE A 17 0.66 -1.58 -13.91
C PHE A 17 0.51 -1.28 -15.39
N TYR A 18 1.00 -2.16 -16.27
CA TYR A 18 0.89 -1.98 -17.71
C TYR A 18 -0.55 -2.09 -18.20
N ALA A 19 -1.31 -3.06 -17.70
CA ALA A 19 -2.74 -3.18 -18.04
C ALA A 19 -3.52 -1.91 -17.67
N LEU A 20 -3.21 -1.30 -16.51
CA LEU A 20 -3.81 -0.03 -16.11
C LEU A 20 -3.38 1.13 -17.04
N SER A 21 -2.12 1.19 -17.42
CA SER A 21 -1.58 2.21 -18.31
C SER A 21 -2.16 2.11 -19.71
N GLU A 22 -2.33 0.90 -20.26
CA GLU A 22 -2.98 0.66 -21.55
C GLU A 22 -4.46 1.09 -21.55
N GLN A 23 -5.20 0.84 -20.47
CA GLN A 23 -6.61 1.24 -20.35
C GLN A 23 -6.81 2.76 -20.41
N LEU A 24 -5.82 3.53 -20.00
CA LEU A 24 -5.88 5.00 -20.07
C LEU A 24 -5.53 5.56 -21.45
N ASP A 25 -4.71 4.84 -22.23
CA ASP A 25 -4.33 5.23 -23.58
C ASP A 25 -5.48 4.99 -24.59
N ILE A 26 -6.46 4.17 -24.24
CA ILE A 26 -7.70 3.99 -25.00
C ILE A 26 -8.57 5.25 -24.84
N LYS A 27 -8.18 6.28 -25.54
CA LYS A 27 -8.69 7.65 -25.58
C LYS A 27 -10.16 7.81 -25.95
N LYS A 28 -11.09 6.98 -25.62
CA LYS A 28 -12.49 7.20 -26.07
C LYS A 28 -13.63 6.69 -25.21
N ARG A 29 -13.42 6.01 -24.10
CA ARG A 29 -14.55 5.58 -23.25
C ARG A 29 -14.23 5.77 -21.79
N GLN A 30 -14.97 6.68 -21.13
CA GLN A 30 -15.05 6.94 -19.70
C GLN A 30 -13.81 6.49 -18.92
N SER A 31 -12.78 7.32 -18.87
CA SER A 31 -11.61 7.08 -18.03
C SER A 31 -12.09 6.93 -16.59
N LEU A 32 -11.74 5.81 -15.96
CA LEU A 32 -11.89 5.69 -14.51
C LEU A 32 -11.25 6.92 -13.85
N PRO A 33 -11.89 7.57 -12.90
CA PRO A 33 -11.36 8.76 -12.24
C PRO A 33 -10.24 8.38 -11.27
N ILE A 34 -9.11 7.89 -11.81
CA ILE A 34 -7.95 7.48 -11.01
C ILE A 34 -7.22 8.73 -10.53
N ARG A 35 -7.20 8.90 -9.22
CA ARG A 35 -6.46 9.95 -8.52
C ARG A 35 -4.99 9.58 -8.40
N ARG A 36 -4.68 8.37 -7.94
CA ARG A 36 -3.32 7.86 -7.67
C ARG A 36 -3.16 6.39 -8.01
N ILE A 37 -1.92 6.02 -8.24
CA ILE A 37 -1.48 4.63 -8.29
C ILE A 37 -0.45 4.42 -7.19
N TYR A 38 -0.70 3.47 -6.31
CA TYR A 38 0.26 2.96 -5.34
C TYR A 38 1.00 1.76 -5.92
N LEU A 39 2.27 1.95 -6.25
CA LEU A 39 3.14 0.90 -6.77
C LEU A 39 3.86 0.20 -5.61
N ASP A 40 3.75 -1.12 -5.53
CA ASP A 40 4.45 -1.88 -4.48
C ASP A 40 5.97 -1.71 -4.59
N TYR A 41 6.63 -1.47 -3.46
CA TYR A 41 8.08 -1.26 -3.40
C TYR A 41 8.90 -2.45 -3.93
N ALA A 42 8.34 -3.67 -3.90
CA ALA A 42 9.00 -4.86 -4.43
C ALA A 42 9.28 -4.74 -5.94
N LEU A 43 8.53 -3.90 -6.66
CA LEU A 43 8.71 -3.64 -8.08
C LEU A 43 9.90 -2.71 -8.38
N LEU A 44 10.51 -2.10 -7.36
CA LEU A 44 11.71 -1.27 -7.53
C LEU A 44 12.98 -2.07 -7.84
N ASP A 45 13.03 -3.36 -7.52
CA ASP A 45 14.23 -4.17 -7.72
C ASP A 45 14.41 -4.69 -9.16
N GLY A 46 13.33 -4.66 -9.94
CA GLY A 46 13.38 -5.00 -11.37
C GLY A 46 13.51 -3.73 -12.21
N LYS A 47 14.19 -3.81 -13.34
CA LYS A 47 14.06 -2.81 -14.41
C LYS A 47 12.68 -2.90 -15.08
N ASP A 48 11.66 -3.21 -14.29
CA ASP A 48 10.40 -3.77 -14.74
C ASP A 48 9.38 -2.70 -15.17
N ILE A 49 9.59 -1.46 -14.75
CA ILE A 49 8.73 -0.34 -15.17
C ILE A 49 9.60 0.71 -15.85
N SER A 50 9.33 0.93 -17.14
CA SER A 50 10.08 1.90 -17.91
C SER A 50 9.91 3.33 -17.38
N SER A 51 10.91 4.17 -17.58
CA SER A 51 10.84 5.59 -17.24
C SER A 51 9.67 6.30 -17.91
N ASP A 52 9.41 5.98 -19.17
CA ASP A 52 8.31 6.58 -19.93
C ASP A 52 6.95 6.23 -19.32
N ALA A 53 6.78 4.98 -18.85
CA ALA A 53 5.56 4.56 -18.18
C ALA A 53 5.41 5.24 -16.80
N GLN A 54 6.51 5.53 -16.10
CA GLN A 54 6.47 6.30 -14.85
C GLN A 54 6.14 7.77 -15.11
N GLU A 55 6.68 8.37 -16.17
CA GLU A 55 6.41 9.76 -16.57
C GLU A 55 4.94 9.97 -16.96
N GLN A 56 4.29 8.98 -17.58
CA GLN A 56 2.85 9.04 -17.90
C GLN A 56 1.99 9.28 -16.64
N TRP A 57 2.46 8.81 -15.49
CA TRP A 57 1.78 8.95 -14.20
C TRP A 57 2.40 10.02 -13.28
N ALA A 58 3.23 10.90 -13.82
CA ALA A 58 3.89 11.95 -13.04
C ALA A 58 2.89 12.74 -12.19
N GLY A 59 3.23 12.94 -10.92
CA GLY A 59 2.37 13.60 -9.93
C GLY A 59 1.23 12.72 -9.35
N ARG A 60 0.98 11.52 -9.91
CA ARG A 60 -0.06 10.58 -9.44
C ARG A 60 0.50 9.20 -9.03
N LEU A 61 1.78 8.96 -9.28
CA LEU A 61 2.44 7.73 -8.89
C LEU A 61 2.97 7.85 -7.47
N PHE A 62 2.55 6.93 -6.61
CA PHE A 62 2.97 6.82 -5.22
C PHE A 62 3.65 5.48 -5.01
N LEU A 63 4.60 5.43 -4.10
CA LEU A 63 5.24 4.18 -3.73
C LEU A 63 4.52 3.59 -2.51
N ALA A 64 4.26 2.27 -2.51
CA ALA A 64 3.75 1.56 -1.35
C ALA A 64 4.90 0.84 -0.65
N GLY A 65 5.16 1.21 0.60
CA GLY A 65 6.24 0.66 1.41
C GLY A 65 5.98 -0.77 1.91
N PRO A 66 6.99 -1.42 2.50
CA PRO A 66 6.85 -2.75 3.07
C PRO A 66 5.96 -2.76 4.32
N TYR A 67 5.33 -3.90 4.61
CA TYR A 67 4.58 -4.08 5.86
C TYR A 67 5.48 -4.13 7.08
N VAL A 68 6.66 -4.74 6.95
CA VAL A 68 7.59 -4.99 8.06
C VAL A 68 9.01 -4.59 7.67
N ILE A 69 9.66 -3.82 8.54
CA ILE A 69 11.10 -3.55 8.47
C ILE A 69 11.79 -4.34 9.57
N ARG A 70 12.88 -5.02 9.23
CA ARG A 70 13.74 -5.77 10.15
C ARG A 70 15.20 -5.40 9.90
N GLU A 71 16.08 -5.85 10.79
CA GLU A 71 17.51 -5.57 10.67
C GLU A 71 18.10 -5.98 9.32
N HIS A 72 17.75 -7.18 8.84
CA HIS A 72 18.29 -7.69 7.59
C HIS A 72 17.77 -6.99 6.33
N ASN A 73 16.58 -6.37 6.38
CA ASN A 73 16.00 -5.61 5.26
C ASN A 73 15.95 -4.10 5.50
N ARG A 74 16.67 -3.59 6.49
CA ARG A 74 16.73 -2.16 6.80
C ARG A 74 17.24 -1.30 5.63
N ARG A 75 18.03 -1.91 4.74
CA ARG A 75 18.46 -1.29 3.48
C ARG A 75 17.31 -0.92 2.55
N ASP A 76 16.13 -1.51 2.75
CA ASP A 76 14.93 -1.15 1.97
C ASP A 76 14.49 0.29 2.24
N LEU A 77 14.72 0.82 3.44
CA LEU A 77 14.46 2.23 3.74
C LEU A 77 15.31 3.16 2.86
N SER A 78 16.60 2.87 2.70
CA SER A 78 17.49 3.66 1.84
C SER A 78 17.12 3.53 0.35
N LYS A 79 16.63 2.37 -0.07
CA LYS A 79 16.13 2.18 -1.45
C LYS A 79 14.85 2.97 -1.70
N LEU A 80 13.92 2.96 -0.73
CA LEU A 80 12.72 3.79 -0.79
C LEU A 80 13.10 5.27 -0.89
N GLU A 81 14.00 5.74 -0.03
CA GLU A 81 14.50 7.12 -0.05
C GLU A 81 15.09 7.48 -1.42
N ALA A 82 15.96 6.63 -1.97
CA ALA A 82 16.58 6.86 -3.28
C ALA A 82 15.53 6.95 -4.39
N ALA A 83 14.52 6.07 -4.38
CA ALA A 83 13.43 6.10 -5.35
C ALA A 83 12.60 7.38 -5.24
N LEU A 84 12.27 7.81 -4.02
CA LEU A 84 11.51 9.04 -3.79
C LEU A 84 12.29 10.29 -4.21
N ARG A 85 13.61 10.34 -3.94
CA ARG A 85 14.49 11.43 -4.39
C ARG A 85 14.67 11.46 -5.92
N GLY A 86 14.44 10.34 -6.61
CA GLY A 86 14.46 10.25 -8.07
C GLY A 86 13.34 11.05 -8.77
N GLY A 87 12.36 11.54 -8.04
CA GLY A 87 11.35 12.51 -8.51
C GLY A 87 10.18 11.93 -9.30
N CYS A 88 10.14 10.61 -9.54
CA CYS A 88 9.00 9.99 -10.24
C CYS A 88 7.76 9.79 -9.36
N PHE A 89 7.96 9.71 -8.04
CA PHE A 89 6.88 9.47 -7.09
C PHE A 89 6.45 10.75 -6.40
N ALA A 90 5.14 10.95 -6.26
CA ALA A 90 4.54 12.11 -5.60
C ALA A 90 4.35 11.89 -4.09
N GLY A 91 4.50 10.66 -3.60
CA GLY A 91 4.33 10.34 -2.19
C GLY A 91 4.62 8.86 -1.88
N LEU A 92 4.43 8.52 -0.60
CA LEU A 92 4.63 7.18 -0.06
C LEU A 92 3.44 6.75 0.79
N LEU A 93 2.87 5.58 0.47
CA LEU A 93 1.96 4.85 1.34
C LEU A 93 2.81 4.05 2.34
N PHE A 94 2.80 4.42 3.61
CA PHE A 94 3.55 3.71 4.64
C PHE A 94 2.67 2.75 5.45
N ARG A 95 3.24 1.61 5.83
CA ARG A 95 2.56 0.49 6.49
C ARG A 95 3.12 0.16 7.88
N ASN A 96 4.13 0.90 8.33
CA ASN A 96 4.72 0.76 9.66
C ASN A 96 5.36 2.09 10.10
N LEU A 97 5.49 2.26 11.42
CA LEU A 97 5.99 3.49 12.03
C LEU A 97 7.49 3.71 11.78
N GLU A 98 8.27 2.66 11.56
CA GLU A 98 9.71 2.79 11.24
C GLU A 98 9.92 3.48 9.90
N THR A 99 9.14 3.07 8.87
CA THR A 99 9.16 3.73 7.56
C THR A 99 8.77 5.20 7.70
N TYR A 100 7.69 5.49 8.45
CA TYR A 100 7.27 6.87 8.69
C TYR A 100 8.37 7.69 9.38
N ALA A 101 8.91 7.21 10.51
CA ALA A 101 9.92 7.92 11.27
C ALA A 101 11.21 8.17 10.46
N TYR A 102 11.63 7.17 9.68
CA TYR A 102 12.78 7.32 8.80
C TYR A 102 12.52 8.38 7.73
N MET A 103 11.40 8.29 7.03
CA MET A 103 11.09 9.22 5.94
C MET A 103 10.89 10.65 6.43
N LYS A 104 10.24 10.85 7.58
CA LYS A 104 10.13 12.19 8.20
C LYS A 104 11.47 12.80 8.57
N LYS A 105 12.47 11.99 8.88
CA LYS A 105 13.84 12.45 9.15
C LYS A 105 14.60 12.86 7.88
N VAL A 106 14.47 12.07 6.79
CA VAL A 106 15.28 12.26 5.57
C VAL A 106 14.56 13.07 4.48
N LEU A 107 13.21 13.08 4.49
CA LEU A 107 12.32 13.75 3.55
C LEU A 107 11.13 14.40 4.32
N PRO A 108 11.36 15.43 5.15
CA PRO A 108 10.37 15.96 6.11
C PRO A 108 9.09 16.47 5.44
N ASP A 109 9.19 17.03 4.24
CA ASP A 109 8.09 17.64 3.52
C ASP A 109 7.43 16.70 2.51
N TYR A 110 7.84 15.42 2.51
CA TYR A 110 7.29 14.46 1.56
C TYR A 110 5.88 14.00 1.95
N ASN A 111 5.04 13.77 0.95
CA ASN A 111 3.67 13.31 1.20
C ASN A 111 3.66 11.85 1.67
N LEU A 112 3.34 11.65 2.95
CA LEU A 112 3.30 10.34 3.60
C LEU A 112 1.85 10.02 3.98
N ILE A 113 1.34 8.90 3.44
CA ILE A 113 -0.05 8.45 3.66
C ILE A 113 0.00 7.12 4.42
N PRO A 114 -0.69 6.97 5.56
CA PRO A 114 -0.81 5.71 6.27
C PRO A 114 -1.78 4.76 5.56
N ASP A 115 -1.39 3.49 5.46
CA ASP A 115 -2.26 2.43 4.95
C ASP A 115 -3.24 1.95 6.04
N HIS A 116 -4.28 1.21 5.64
CA HIS A 116 -5.36 0.70 6.50
C HIS A 116 -4.86 -0.04 7.75
N ASN A 117 -3.72 -0.71 7.69
CA ASN A 117 -3.12 -1.45 8.79
C ASN A 117 -2.47 -0.56 9.88
N LEU A 118 -2.51 0.76 9.76
CA LEU A 118 -2.13 1.69 10.82
C LEU A 118 -3.28 1.97 11.80
N TYR A 119 -4.44 1.40 11.56
CA TYR A 119 -5.58 1.33 12.47
C TYR A 119 -6.06 2.67 13.03
N PHE A 120 -6.67 3.49 12.19
CA PHE A 120 -7.34 4.72 12.61
C PHE A 120 -8.72 4.42 13.20
N TRP A 121 -8.76 3.80 14.37
CA TRP A 121 -9.98 3.27 15.00
C TRP A 121 -10.83 4.33 15.72
N ASN A 122 -10.28 5.47 16.03
CA ASN A 122 -10.96 6.49 16.79
C ASN A 122 -10.41 7.88 16.49
N HIS A 123 -11.14 8.90 16.99
CA HIS A 123 -10.76 10.29 16.72
C HIS A 123 -9.47 10.71 17.45
N GLU A 124 -9.08 10.09 18.53
CA GLU A 124 -7.80 10.38 19.21
C GLU A 124 -6.63 10.00 18.32
N THR A 125 -6.75 8.89 17.57
CA THR A 125 -5.75 8.51 16.56
C THR A 125 -5.72 9.54 15.45
N VAL A 126 -6.87 9.97 14.93
CA VAL A 126 -6.95 11.01 13.88
C VAL A 126 -6.32 12.32 14.39
N GLN A 127 -6.66 12.76 15.60
CA GLN A 127 -6.12 13.96 16.22
C GLN A 127 -4.60 13.86 16.44
N PHE A 128 -4.10 12.71 16.85
CA PHE A 128 -2.64 12.49 17.00
C PHE A 128 -1.92 12.70 15.65
N TRP A 129 -2.55 12.34 14.54
CA TRP A 129 -1.97 12.44 13.22
C TRP A 129 -2.25 13.76 12.48
N GLU A 130 -3.18 14.60 12.96
CA GLU A 130 -3.73 15.79 12.29
C GLU A 130 -2.66 16.71 11.69
N ASN A 131 -1.58 17.00 12.35
CA ASN A 131 -0.52 17.87 11.82
C ASN A 131 0.67 17.12 11.21
N ARG A 132 0.51 15.83 10.96
CA ARG A 132 1.58 14.95 10.48
C ARG A 132 1.32 14.35 9.11
N ILE A 133 0.04 14.20 8.77
CA ILE A 133 -0.45 13.65 7.51
C ILE A 133 -1.66 14.43 7.04
N THR A 134 -1.99 14.31 5.77
CA THR A 134 -3.16 14.99 5.16
C THR A 134 -4.29 14.02 4.83
N GLU A 135 -4.05 12.73 4.92
CA GLU A 135 -5.01 11.69 4.55
C GLU A 135 -4.73 10.42 5.34
N TYR A 136 -5.76 9.62 5.61
CA TYR A 136 -5.65 8.29 6.22
C TYR A 136 -6.62 7.30 5.58
N THR A 137 -6.38 6.00 5.78
CA THR A 137 -7.27 4.94 5.29
C THR A 137 -8.12 4.42 6.45
N LEU A 138 -9.44 4.35 6.22
CA LEU A 138 -10.41 3.82 7.18
C LEU A 138 -10.10 2.35 7.50
N PRO A 139 -10.27 1.92 8.76
CA PRO A 139 -10.10 0.53 9.14
C PRO A 139 -11.10 -0.38 8.44
N VAL A 140 -10.64 -1.52 7.97
CA VAL A 140 -11.48 -2.49 7.24
C VAL A 140 -12.34 -3.35 8.18
N GLU A 141 -12.02 -3.36 9.47
CA GLU A 141 -12.74 -4.12 10.50
C GLU A 141 -13.94 -3.36 11.08
N GLU A 142 -14.04 -2.05 10.86
CA GLU A 142 -15.14 -1.23 11.35
C GLU A 142 -16.34 -1.25 10.39
N ASN A 143 -17.53 -1.13 10.95
CA ASN A 143 -18.75 -1.05 10.18
C ASN A 143 -19.06 0.40 9.73
N GLN A 144 -20.06 0.55 8.88
CA GLN A 144 -20.42 1.84 8.29
C GLN A 144 -20.84 2.90 9.33
N SER A 145 -21.43 2.50 10.47
CA SER A 145 -21.82 3.46 11.51
C SER A 145 -20.62 4.00 12.27
N GLU A 146 -19.61 3.16 12.52
CA GLU A 146 -18.35 3.53 13.14
C GLU A 146 -17.55 4.47 12.22
N TRP A 147 -17.50 4.15 10.91
CA TRP A 147 -16.91 5.06 9.92
C TRP A 147 -17.58 6.44 9.91
N LYS A 148 -18.93 6.49 9.97
CA LYS A 148 -19.65 7.77 10.00
C LYS A 148 -19.32 8.58 11.25
N GLU A 149 -19.21 7.93 12.40
CA GLU A 149 -18.83 8.59 13.64
C GLU A 149 -17.40 9.13 13.58
N LEU A 150 -16.46 8.34 13.05
CA LEU A 150 -15.07 8.76 12.87
C LEU A 150 -14.97 9.95 11.91
N LEU A 151 -15.63 9.85 10.75
CA LEU A 151 -15.64 10.90 9.74
C LEU A 151 -16.25 12.21 10.23
N ALA A 152 -17.31 12.13 11.07
CA ALA A 152 -17.93 13.30 11.66
C ALA A 152 -17.00 14.09 12.62
N LYS A 153 -15.97 13.42 13.13
CA LYS A 153 -14.95 13.99 14.04
C LYS A 153 -13.61 14.22 13.33
N THR A 154 -13.50 13.89 12.06
CA THR A 154 -12.28 14.12 11.26
C THR A 154 -12.18 15.60 10.92
N PRO A 155 -11.03 16.27 11.17
CA PRO A 155 -10.82 17.66 10.79
C PRO A 155 -10.92 17.86 9.27
N ASP A 156 -11.42 19.04 8.85
CA ASP A 156 -11.50 19.41 7.42
C ASP A 156 -10.12 19.46 6.72
N THR A 157 -9.05 19.47 7.48
CA THR A 157 -7.66 19.42 6.99
C THR A 157 -7.20 18.03 6.60
N MET A 158 -7.99 16.99 6.88
CA MET A 158 -7.65 15.59 6.62
C MET A 158 -8.72 14.93 5.75
N GLU A 159 -8.25 14.13 4.78
CA GLU A 159 -9.11 13.28 3.96
C GLU A 159 -9.11 11.83 4.48
N ALA A 160 -10.19 11.11 4.23
CA ALA A 160 -10.28 9.69 4.52
C ALA A 160 -10.52 8.89 3.25
N ALA A 161 -9.75 7.83 3.06
CA ALA A 161 -9.93 6.85 2.00
C ALA A 161 -10.53 5.55 2.56
N ALA A 162 -11.37 4.88 1.79
CA ALA A 162 -11.92 3.58 2.14
C ALA A 162 -11.45 2.51 1.15
N LEU A 163 -11.05 1.34 1.66
CA LEU A 163 -10.77 0.18 0.82
C LEU A 163 -12.10 -0.43 0.37
N VAL A 164 -12.37 -0.40 -0.93
CA VAL A 164 -13.68 -0.80 -1.48
C VAL A 164 -13.63 -2.06 -2.33
N TYR A 165 -12.45 -2.46 -2.79
CA TYR A 165 -12.27 -3.64 -3.62
C TYR A 165 -10.84 -4.19 -3.54
N GLY A 166 -10.71 -5.50 -3.48
CA GLY A 166 -9.43 -6.23 -3.54
C GLY A 166 -9.37 -7.37 -2.53
N TYR A 167 -8.29 -8.12 -2.61
CA TYR A 167 -7.98 -9.10 -1.57
C TYR A 167 -7.47 -8.38 -0.32
N LEU A 168 -8.12 -8.63 0.82
CA LEU A 168 -7.70 -8.05 2.09
C LEU A 168 -6.54 -8.85 2.70
N PRO A 169 -5.47 -8.18 3.11
CA PRO A 169 -4.45 -8.81 3.94
C PRO A 169 -5.02 -9.13 5.32
N MET A 170 -5.43 -10.38 5.52
CA MET A 170 -6.00 -10.85 6.79
C MET A 170 -4.94 -11.04 7.86
N MET A 171 -3.72 -11.37 7.45
CA MET A 171 -2.61 -11.57 8.36
C MET A 171 -1.28 -11.30 7.66
N VAL A 172 -0.40 -10.59 8.35
CA VAL A 172 1.02 -10.47 8.02
C VAL A 172 1.81 -11.23 9.06
N THR A 173 2.48 -12.31 8.68
CA THR A 173 3.17 -13.20 9.62
C THR A 173 4.63 -13.38 9.27
N ALA A 174 5.46 -13.37 10.31
CA ALA A 174 6.89 -13.68 10.23
C ALA A 174 7.17 -15.19 10.08
N ASN A 175 6.21 -16.06 10.39
CA ASN A 175 6.35 -17.48 10.18
C ASN A 175 6.30 -17.80 8.69
N CYS A 176 7.42 -18.26 8.16
CA CYS A 176 7.47 -18.72 6.78
C CYS A 176 6.79 -20.08 6.67
N ILE A 177 5.67 -20.15 5.94
CA ILE A 177 4.91 -21.39 5.75
C ILE A 177 5.74 -22.45 5.03
N GLU A 178 6.52 -22.06 4.03
CA GLU A 178 7.43 -22.99 3.35
C GLU A 178 8.50 -23.55 4.29
N SER A 179 9.12 -22.70 5.11
CA SER A 179 10.13 -23.13 6.07
C SER A 179 9.54 -24.05 7.15
N THR A 180 8.26 -23.88 7.49
CA THR A 180 7.57 -24.72 8.48
C THR A 180 7.19 -26.10 7.90
N LEU A 181 6.79 -26.16 6.64
CA LEU A 181 6.32 -27.38 5.99
C LEU A 181 7.43 -28.12 5.23
N LYS A 182 8.43 -27.40 4.74
CA LYS A 182 9.53 -27.89 3.90
C LYS A 182 10.79 -27.08 4.21
N SER A 183 11.85 -27.27 3.46
CA SER A 183 13.00 -26.37 3.47
C SER A 183 12.69 -25.08 2.71
N CYS A 184 13.06 -23.93 3.27
CA CYS A 184 12.93 -22.63 2.59
C CYS A 184 13.79 -22.60 1.31
N ARG A 185 13.18 -22.27 0.18
CA ARG A 185 13.87 -22.12 -1.11
C ARG A 185 14.25 -20.67 -1.42
N HIS A 186 13.85 -19.73 -0.59
CA HIS A 186 14.00 -18.28 -0.82
C HIS A 186 13.38 -17.80 -2.13
N GLU A 187 12.33 -18.46 -2.60
CA GLU A 187 11.60 -18.10 -3.80
C GLU A 187 10.33 -17.35 -3.41
N ALA A 188 10.20 -16.11 -3.92
CA ALA A 188 8.95 -15.38 -3.81
C ALA A 188 7.88 -16.08 -4.66
N GLY A 189 6.65 -16.10 -4.17
CA GLY A 189 5.57 -16.77 -4.89
C GLY A 189 4.25 -16.72 -4.13
N ILE A 190 3.27 -17.38 -4.71
CA ILE A 190 1.95 -17.52 -4.09
C ILE A 190 1.70 -19.01 -3.84
N CYS A 191 1.30 -19.35 -2.62
CA CYS A 191 0.73 -20.65 -2.30
C CYS A 191 -0.70 -20.49 -1.78
N VAL A 192 -1.38 -21.58 -1.51
CA VAL A 192 -2.75 -21.58 -0.99
C VAL A 192 -2.79 -22.40 0.30
N LEU A 193 -3.29 -21.78 1.36
CA LEU A 193 -3.69 -22.47 2.57
C LEU A 193 -5.18 -22.83 2.49
N THR A 194 -5.53 -24.01 2.98
CA THR A 194 -6.93 -24.44 3.06
C THR A 194 -7.26 -24.76 4.51
N ASP A 195 -8.32 -24.18 5.02
CA ASP A 195 -8.78 -24.44 6.38
C ASP A 195 -9.60 -25.75 6.49
N ARG A 196 -10.03 -26.08 7.71
CA ARG A 196 -10.86 -27.25 7.98
C ARG A 196 -12.23 -27.23 7.30
N TYR A 197 -12.70 -26.06 6.86
CA TYR A 197 -13.96 -25.88 6.15
C TYR A 197 -13.79 -25.86 4.63
N LYS A 198 -12.57 -26.13 4.15
CA LYS A 198 -12.17 -26.11 2.74
C LYS A 198 -12.17 -24.69 2.12
N THR A 199 -12.13 -23.67 2.93
CA THR A 199 -11.91 -22.29 2.46
C THR A 199 -10.45 -22.11 2.10
N SER A 200 -10.20 -21.53 0.93
CA SER A 200 -8.83 -21.33 0.42
C SER A 200 -8.39 -19.90 0.62
N PHE A 201 -7.19 -19.72 1.14
CA PHE A 201 -6.57 -18.42 1.42
C PHE A 201 -5.28 -18.31 0.62
N PRO A 202 -5.20 -17.37 -0.35
CA PRO A 202 -3.95 -17.08 -1.03
C PRO A 202 -2.90 -16.54 -0.06
N VAL A 203 -1.67 -17.01 -0.18
CA VAL A 203 -0.55 -16.57 0.65
C VAL A 203 0.56 -16.07 -0.25
N LEU A 204 0.90 -14.80 -0.12
CA LEU A 204 2.05 -14.21 -0.79
C LEU A 204 3.30 -14.35 0.09
N HIS A 205 4.33 -15.00 -0.44
CA HIS A 205 5.64 -15.12 0.20
C HIS A 205 6.52 -13.93 -0.17
N ASN A 206 6.79 -13.05 0.80
CA ASN A 206 7.80 -12.02 0.65
C ASN A 206 9.14 -12.53 1.19
N CYS A 207 9.88 -13.26 0.36
CA CYS A 207 11.17 -13.85 0.74
C CYS A 207 12.27 -12.82 0.96
N ARG A 208 12.15 -11.63 0.39
CA ARG A 208 13.09 -10.53 0.59
C ARG A 208 13.09 -10.05 2.04
N SER A 209 11.92 -9.90 2.65
CA SER A 209 11.74 -9.41 4.01
C SER A 209 11.31 -10.49 4.99
N CYS A 210 11.30 -11.77 4.58
CA CYS A 210 10.95 -12.94 5.39
C CYS A 210 9.62 -12.78 6.14
N TYR A 211 8.55 -12.42 5.43
CA TYR A 211 7.18 -12.47 5.95
C TYR A 211 6.22 -12.98 4.89
N ASN A 212 5.06 -13.45 5.31
CA ASN A 212 3.99 -13.86 4.43
C ASN A 212 2.78 -12.97 4.65
N ILE A 213 2.01 -12.73 3.57
CA ILE A 213 0.72 -12.07 3.63
C ILE A 213 -0.33 -13.11 3.28
N ILE A 214 -1.27 -13.33 4.18
CA ILE A 214 -2.42 -14.20 3.96
C ILE A 214 -3.60 -13.32 3.59
N TYR A 215 -4.21 -13.61 2.45
CA TYR A 215 -5.36 -12.86 1.95
C TYR A 215 -6.67 -13.63 2.15
N ASN A 216 -7.80 -12.90 2.16
CA ASN A 216 -9.15 -13.51 2.17
C ASN A 216 -9.51 -14.13 0.83
#